data_65b47ea8d6d4e2af128f83dc4041903d
#
_entry.id   65b47ea8d6d4e2af128f83dc4041903d
#
_cell.length_a   1.000
_cell.length_b   1.000
_cell.length_c   1.000
_cell.angle_alpha   90.00
_cell.angle_beta   90.00
_cell.angle_gamma   90.00
#
_symmetry.space_group_name_H-M   'P 1'
#
loop_
_entity.id
_entity.type
_entity.pdbx_description
1 polymer ?
#
loop_
_entity_poly.entity_id
_entity_poly.type
_entity_poly.pdbx_seq_one_letter_code
_entity_poly.pdbx_strand_id
1 'polypeptide(L)'
;MSADQKGNWAIFYSKIDEPTEWKTMRYQRNDGVIVSAKTYDDVYKFTRFKEAYDFVKKLITEDHPTYNASVKRVCRTRGEGFYLSGN
;
A
#
# COMPACT_ATOMS: atom_id res chain seq x y z
N MET A 1 -12.54 16.74 -8.82
CA MET A 1 -11.78 15.50 -8.97
C MET A 1 -12.49 14.38 -8.22
N SER A 2 -12.62 13.24 -8.86
CA SER A 2 -13.30 12.10 -8.24
C SER A 2 -12.41 11.40 -7.23
N ALA A 3 -12.98 11.05 -6.07
CA ALA A 3 -12.26 10.24 -5.07
C ALA A 3 -12.02 8.82 -5.57
N ASP A 4 -12.68 8.41 -6.66
CA ASP A 4 -12.57 7.08 -7.25
C ASP A 4 -11.68 7.13 -8.50
N GLN A 5 -10.52 7.73 -8.36
CA GLN A 5 -9.58 7.89 -9.44
C GLN A 5 -8.94 6.56 -9.82
N LYS A 6 -8.90 6.27 -11.12
CA LYS A 6 -8.25 5.06 -11.63
C LYS A 6 -6.73 5.22 -11.64
N GLY A 7 -6.04 4.11 -11.45
CA GLY A 7 -4.59 4.09 -11.50
C GLY A 7 -4.04 2.84 -10.87
N ASN A 8 -2.76 2.86 -10.59
CA ASN A 8 -2.10 1.79 -9.83
C ASN A 8 -1.80 2.34 -8.45
N TRP A 9 -2.65 1.99 -7.50
CA TRP A 9 -2.56 2.48 -6.13
C TRP A 9 -2.00 1.39 -5.23
N ALA A 10 -1.10 1.76 -4.35
CA ALA A 10 -0.45 0.81 -3.44
C ALA A 10 -0.58 1.30 -2.00
N ILE A 11 -0.44 0.38 -1.08
CA ILE A 11 -0.48 0.67 0.35
C ILE A 11 0.95 0.82 0.87
N PHE A 12 1.22 1.96 1.47
CA PHE A 12 2.50 2.28 2.09
C PHE A 12 2.28 2.29 3.59
N TYR A 13 3.00 1.46 4.32
CA TYR A 13 2.72 1.23 5.73
C TYR A 13 3.99 1.18 6.57
N SER A 14 3.82 1.44 7.87
CA SER A 14 4.87 1.24 8.86
C SER A 14 4.22 0.88 10.18
N LYS A 15 5.00 0.27 11.07
CA LYS A 15 4.54 0.07 12.45
C LYS A 15 4.66 1.37 13.22
N ILE A 16 3.73 1.60 14.15
CA ILE A 16 3.72 2.81 14.96
C ILE A 16 5.00 2.94 15.78
N ASP A 17 5.53 1.82 16.28
CA ASP A 17 6.76 1.81 17.07
C ASP A 17 8.04 1.82 16.22
N GLU A 18 7.89 1.77 14.89
CA GLU A 18 9.01 1.82 13.95
C GLU A 18 8.70 2.82 12.82
N PRO A 19 8.51 4.10 13.16
CA PRO A 19 7.96 5.08 12.19
C PRO A 19 8.91 5.42 11.04
N THR A 20 10.17 5.05 11.12
CA THR A 20 11.13 5.32 10.05
C THR A 20 11.22 4.21 9.01
N GLU A 21 10.56 3.08 9.26
CA GLU A 21 10.62 1.93 8.36
C GLU A 21 9.32 1.77 7.59
N TRP A 22 9.16 2.56 6.54
CA TRP A 22 8.01 2.47 5.67
C TRP A 22 8.26 1.43 4.58
N LYS A 23 7.23 0.63 4.32
CA LYS A 23 7.28 -0.46 3.35
C LYS A 23 6.05 -0.41 2.47
N THR A 24 6.17 -0.96 1.26
CA THR A 24 5.04 -1.08 0.33
C THR A 24 4.46 -2.48 0.45
N MET A 25 3.14 -2.56 0.57
CA MET A 25 2.47 -3.84 0.76
C MET A 25 2.52 -4.70 -0.50
N ARG A 26 2.98 -5.92 -0.35
CA ARG A 26 2.98 -6.90 -1.41
C ARG A 26 1.55 -7.45 -1.63
N TYR A 27 1.04 -8.18 -0.68
CA TYR A 27 -0.36 -8.59 -0.61
C TYR A 27 -0.56 -9.22 0.76
N GLN A 28 -1.81 -9.22 1.20
CA GLN A 28 -2.14 -9.82 2.49
C GLN A 28 -2.35 -11.31 2.29
N ARG A 29 -1.64 -12.11 3.08
CA ARG A 29 -1.80 -13.55 3.06
C ARG A 29 -3.08 -13.95 3.78
N ASN A 30 -3.50 -15.19 3.55
CA ASN A 30 -4.68 -15.74 4.23
C ASN A 30 -4.54 -15.76 5.75
N ASP A 31 -3.31 -15.77 6.25
CA ASP A 31 -3.04 -15.73 7.69
C ASP A 31 -3.02 -14.31 8.27
N GLY A 32 -3.31 -13.31 7.43
CA GLY A 32 -3.35 -11.92 7.87
C GLY A 32 -2.00 -11.23 7.95
N VAL A 33 -0.93 -11.88 7.55
CA VAL A 33 0.40 -11.28 7.60
C VAL A 33 0.63 -10.39 6.38
N ILE A 34 1.11 -9.17 6.64
CA ILE A 34 1.45 -8.24 5.58
C ILE A 34 2.94 -8.36 5.26
N VAL A 35 3.25 -8.49 3.98
CA VAL A 35 4.61 -8.68 3.50
C VAL A 35 5.00 -7.49 2.63
N SER A 36 6.26 -7.04 2.74
CA SER A 36 6.73 -5.92 1.94
C SER A 36 7.10 -6.35 0.52
N ALA A 37 6.77 -5.50 -0.45
CA ALA A 37 7.12 -5.72 -1.84
C ALA A 37 8.55 -5.27 -2.09
N LYS A 38 9.24 -6.01 -2.96
CA LYS A 38 10.61 -5.68 -3.37
C LYS A 38 10.69 -5.27 -4.84
N THR A 39 9.76 -5.77 -5.66
CA THR A 39 9.70 -5.45 -7.08
C THR A 39 8.34 -4.88 -7.42
N TYR A 40 8.26 -4.25 -8.60
CA TYR A 40 6.99 -3.69 -9.07
C TYR A 40 5.89 -4.78 -9.16
N ASP A 41 6.26 -5.95 -9.63
CA ASP A 41 5.28 -7.04 -9.78
C ASP A 41 4.80 -7.57 -8.44
N ASP A 42 5.61 -7.43 -7.38
CA ASP A 42 5.22 -7.85 -6.04
C ASP A 42 4.21 -6.92 -5.40
N VAL A 43 4.19 -5.66 -5.81
CA VAL A 43 3.30 -4.67 -5.19
C VAL A 43 1.85 -5.05 -5.42
N TYR A 44 1.04 -5.06 -4.37
CA TYR A 44 -0.38 -5.23 -4.52
C TYR A 44 -0.98 -3.92 -5.02
N LYS A 45 -1.56 -3.96 -6.22
CA LYS A 45 -2.06 -2.77 -6.90
C LYS A 45 -3.58 -2.75 -6.88
N PHE A 46 -4.12 -1.61 -6.47
CA PHE A 46 -5.55 -1.38 -6.55
C PHE A 46 -5.82 -0.52 -7.78
N THR A 47 -6.87 -0.87 -8.50
CA THR A 47 -7.24 -0.14 -9.72
C THR A 47 -7.83 1.22 -9.40
N ARG A 48 -8.55 1.34 -8.26
CA ARG A 48 -9.24 2.56 -7.89
C ARG A 48 -8.75 3.07 -6.54
N PHE A 49 -8.60 4.37 -6.44
CA PHE A 49 -8.17 5.01 -5.20
C PHE A 49 -9.11 4.67 -4.03
N LYS A 50 -10.41 4.69 -4.28
CA LYS A 50 -11.37 4.42 -3.21
C LYS A 50 -11.23 3.03 -2.63
N GLU A 51 -10.96 2.04 -3.48
CA GLU A 51 -10.74 0.67 -3.01
C GLU A 51 -9.51 0.59 -2.09
N ALA A 52 -8.42 1.24 -2.49
CA ALA A 52 -7.21 1.26 -1.68
C ALA A 52 -7.45 2.00 -0.36
N TYR A 53 -8.17 3.12 -0.42
CA TYR A 53 -8.46 3.92 0.77
C TYR A 53 -9.32 3.14 1.76
N ASP A 54 -10.35 2.47 1.28
CA ASP A 54 -11.22 1.66 2.13
C ASP A 54 -10.44 0.50 2.76
N PHE A 55 -9.54 -0.09 2.00
CA PHE A 55 -8.67 -1.15 2.52
C PHE A 55 -7.78 -0.62 3.65
N VAL A 56 -7.18 0.56 3.46
CA VAL A 56 -6.33 1.17 4.49
C VAL A 56 -7.12 1.46 5.76
N LYS A 57 -8.33 1.99 5.61
CA LYS A 57 -9.15 2.28 6.78
C LYS A 57 -9.44 1.02 7.59
N LYS A 58 -9.80 -0.05 6.91
CA LYS A 58 -10.04 -1.33 7.58
C LYS A 58 -8.76 -1.86 8.21
N LEU A 59 -7.64 -1.75 7.50
CA LEU A 59 -6.36 -2.25 7.96
C LEU A 59 -5.95 -1.64 9.30
N ILE A 60 -6.03 -0.31 9.41
CA ILE A 60 -5.54 0.39 10.59
C ILE A 60 -6.59 0.46 11.72
N THR A 61 -7.85 0.18 11.44
CA THR A 61 -8.89 0.21 12.47
C THR A 61 -9.24 -1.17 13.01
N GLU A 62 -9.12 -2.19 12.20
CA GLU A 62 -9.56 -3.54 12.57
C GLU A 62 -8.44 -4.57 12.56
N ASP A 63 -7.73 -4.67 11.44
CA ASP A 63 -6.79 -5.78 11.23
C ASP A 63 -5.44 -5.54 11.89
N HIS A 64 -4.91 -4.33 11.75
CA HIS A 64 -3.58 -3.99 12.25
C HIS A 64 -3.57 -2.58 12.86
N PRO A 65 -4.19 -2.41 14.04
CA PRO A 65 -4.30 -1.07 14.65
C PRO A 65 -2.96 -0.48 15.10
N THR A 66 -1.90 -1.29 15.11
CA THR A 66 -0.56 -0.80 15.45
C THR A 66 0.23 -0.34 14.23
N TYR A 67 -0.41 -0.27 13.06
CA TYR A 67 0.23 0.18 11.84
C TYR A 67 -0.26 1.56 11.45
N ASN A 68 0.63 2.33 10.82
CA ASN A 68 0.27 3.51 10.05
C ASN A 68 0.25 3.11 8.59
N ALA A 69 -0.70 3.62 7.82
CA ALA A 69 -0.80 3.28 6.42
C ALA A 69 -1.33 4.46 5.62
N SER A 70 -0.93 4.53 4.36
CA SER A 70 -1.41 5.54 3.44
C SER A 70 -1.47 4.95 2.04
N VAL A 71 -2.24 5.60 1.17
CA VAL A 71 -2.37 5.20 -0.23
C VAL A 71 -1.42 6.05 -1.06
N LYS A 72 -0.62 5.41 -1.88
CA LYS A 72 0.30 6.09 -2.80
C LYS A 72 0.15 5.50 -4.19
N ARG A 73 0.44 6.31 -5.19
CA ARG A 73 0.48 5.82 -6.58
C ARG A 73 1.82 5.12 -6.81
N VAL A 74 1.78 3.92 -7.37
CA VAL A 74 2.99 3.17 -7.66
C VAL A 74 3.31 3.27 -9.14
N CYS A 75 4.57 3.53 -9.45
CA CYS A 75 5.07 3.67 -10.81
C CYS A 75 6.25 2.74 -11.03
N ARG A 76 6.31 2.14 -12.21
CA ARG A 76 7.41 1.26 -12.57
C ARG A 76 8.65 2.07 -12.91
N THR A 77 9.80 1.66 -12.40
CA THR A 77 11.08 2.16 -12.86
C THR A 77 11.66 1.20 -13.91
N ARG A 78 12.87 1.45 -14.36
CA ARG A 78 13.55 0.53 -15.25
C ARG A 78 13.74 -0.81 -14.57
N GLY A 79 13.45 -1.91 -15.29
CA GLY A 79 13.58 -3.25 -14.75
C GLY A 79 12.50 -3.59 -13.77
N GLU A 80 12.85 -4.16 -12.63
CA GLU A 80 11.91 -4.67 -11.65
C GLU A 80 11.57 -3.68 -10.54
N GLY A 81 12.22 -2.52 -10.53
CA GLY A 81 12.03 -1.54 -9.48
C GLY A 81 10.74 -0.77 -9.59
N PHE A 82 10.43 -0.01 -8.55
CA PHE A 82 9.27 0.88 -8.52
C PHE A 82 9.54 2.06 -7.61
N TYR A 83 8.71 3.09 -7.76
CA TYR A 83 8.71 4.20 -6.82
C TYR A 83 7.27 4.62 -6.56
N LEU A 84 7.08 5.31 -5.44
CA LEU A 84 5.76 5.80 -5.05
C LEU A 84 5.72 7.30 -5.21
N SER A 85 4.66 7.79 -5.82
CA SER A 85 4.44 9.22 -5.93
C SER A 85 3.40 9.67 -4.92
N GLY A 86 3.46 10.92 -4.52
CA GLY A 86 2.45 11.50 -3.67
C GLY A 86 1.09 11.46 -4.36
N ASN A 87 0.08 11.35 -3.57
CA ASN A 87 -1.29 11.36 -4.08
C ASN A 87 -1.76 12.77 -4.47
#